data_0d02b9ed084e09cac44b27ab0583e522
#
_entry.id   0d02b9ed084e09cac44b27ab0583e522
#
_cell.length_a   1.000
_cell.length_b   1.000
_cell.length_c   1.000
_cell.angle_alpha   90.00
_cell.angle_beta   90.00
_cell.angle_gamma   90.00
#
_symmetry.space_group_name_H-M   'P 1'
#
loop_
_entity.id
_entity.type
_entity.pdbx_description
1 polymer ?
#
loop_
_entity_poly.entity_id
_entity_poly.type
_entity_poly.pdbx_seq_one_letter_code
_entity_poly.pdbx_strand_id
1 'polypeptide(L)'
;VSEIEKYASEDHKKAIIYKDNEHENISVSYKELISNANKVGNVFLNHGLKKGDKVLIMMPRAIVTYELYIAALKLGIAIVPSSEMLRTKDLQYRITHGEIDAVISFDSLTKEFENVKEYDQLKKFIVAGHKEDWVSIEDEKEKVSDDLKGADTTRDDLAILSYTSGTTGNPKAVTHSHGWGYAHLQMAPKHWLCIQENDLVWATAAPGWQKWVWSPFLSVLGMGATAFVYNGRFHPETYLELLQNYQINVLCCTPTEYRMMAKLSHLEQYNLEHLHSAVSAGEPLNREVVEQFKRHFNITVRDGYGQTESTLLIGFLKDTEPRMGSMGKGIPGSFVT
;
A
#
# COMPACT_ATOMS: atom_id res chain seq x y z
N VAL A 1 2.98 -0.36 -13.85
CA VAL A 1 4.14 0.47 -13.45
C VAL A 1 4.23 1.73 -14.29
N SER A 2 3.99 1.67 -15.60
CA SER A 2 4.04 2.84 -16.50
C SER A 2 3.23 4.05 -16.02
N GLU A 3 2.08 3.83 -15.38
CA GLU A 3 1.26 4.89 -14.79
C GLU A 3 1.94 5.63 -13.62
N ILE A 4 2.94 5.01 -13.00
CA ILE A 4 3.77 5.63 -11.96
C ILE A 4 5.02 6.26 -12.58
N GLU A 5 5.68 5.55 -13.48
CA GLU A 5 6.94 5.97 -14.10
C GLU A 5 6.84 7.27 -14.90
N LYS A 6 5.66 7.53 -15.50
CA LYS A 6 5.45 8.74 -16.30
C LYS A 6 5.71 10.04 -15.51
N TYR A 7 5.55 10.02 -14.20
CA TYR A 7 5.78 11.18 -13.34
C TYR A 7 7.26 11.38 -12.96
N ALA A 8 8.13 10.42 -13.25
CA ALA A 8 9.58 10.56 -13.01
C ALA A 8 10.25 11.57 -13.95
N SER A 9 9.60 11.96 -15.03
CA SER A 9 10.07 13.02 -15.94
C SER A 9 9.81 14.43 -15.42
N GLU A 10 8.97 14.58 -14.40
CA GLU A 10 8.69 15.87 -13.76
C GLU A 10 9.72 16.13 -12.66
N ASP A 11 10.62 17.08 -12.90
CA ASP A 11 11.65 17.44 -11.92
C ASP A 11 11.01 17.90 -10.61
N HIS A 12 11.52 17.37 -9.50
CA HIS A 12 11.11 17.67 -8.13
C HIS A 12 9.68 17.26 -7.73
N LYS A 13 8.93 16.54 -8.57
CA LYS A 13 7.62 16.01 -8.19
C LYS A 13 7.77 14.99 -7.06
N LYS A 14 7.17 15.28 -5.91
CA LYS A 14 7.25 14.41 -4.73
C LYS A 14 6.40 13.17 -4.91
N ALA A 15 6.98 12.00 -4.65
CA ALA A 15 6.27 10.73 -4.60
C ALA A 15 5.89 10.34 -3.17
N ILE A 16 6.82 10.53 -2.22
CA ILE A 16 6.64 10.11 -0.83
C ILE A 16 7.15 11.20 0.12
N ILE A 17 6.39 11.44 1.18
CA ILE A 17 6.84 12.10 2.41
C ILE A 17 6.74 11.07 3.52
N TYR A 18 7.88 10.64 4.05
CA TYR A 18 7.97 9.67 5.14
C TYR A 18 8.22 10.35 6.47
N LYS A 19 7.52 9.90 7.50
CA LYS A 19 7.65 10.35 8.88
C LYS A 19 7.63 9.15 9.83
N ASP A 20 8.55 9.11 10.76
CA ASP A 20 8.51 8.24 11.93
C ASP A 20 8.72 9.07 13.21
N ASN A 21 8.91 8.38 14.34
CA ASN A 21 9.11 9.05 15.64
C ASN A 21 10.58 9.46 15.91
N GLU A 22 11.52 9.00 15.09
CA GLU A 22 12.95 9.13 15.36
C GLU A 22 13.65 10.11 14.41
N HIS A 23 13.12 10.30 13.19
CA HIS A 23 13.75 11.05 12.13
C HIS A 23 12.93 12.27 11.72
N GLU A 24 13.63 13.27 11.20
CA GLU A 24 13.01 14.34 10.44
C GLU A 24 12.36 13.78 9.17
N ASN A 25 11.47 14.57 8.58
CA ASN A 25 10.76 14.16 7.38
C ASN A 25 11.69 13.84 6.22
N ILE A 26 11.55 12.65 5.65
CA ILE A 26 12.25 12.26 4.44
C ILE A 26 11.30 12.47 3.26
N SER A 27 11.74 13.24 2.27
CA SER A 27 10.98 13.44 1.03
C SER A 27 11.72 12.81 -0.13
N VAL A 28 10.99 12.02 -0.94
CA VAL A 28 11.51 11.33 -2.14
C VAL A 28 10.69 11.76 -3.34
N SER A 29 11.38 12.17 -4.40
CA SER A 29 10.73 12.48 -5.69
C SER A 29 10.35 11.21 -6.46
N TYR A 30 9.46 11.32 -7.45
CA TYR A 30 9.17 10.21 -8.37
C TYR A 30 10.43 9.74 -9.09
N LYS A 31 11.30 10.66 -9.49
CA LYS A 31 12.57 10.35 -10.16
C LYS A 31 13.47 9.49 -9.28
N GLU A 32 13.67 9.88 -8.03
CA GLU A 32 14.47 9.12 -7.05
C GLU A 32 13.84 7.77 -6.74
N LEU A 33 12.52 7.72 -6.54
CA LEU A 33 11.80 6.48 -6.26
C LEU A 33 11.96 5.48 -7.40
N ILE A 34 11.79 5.91 -8.65
CA ILE A 34 11.93 5.04 -9.82
C ILE A 34 13.38 4.63 -10.04
N SER A 35 14.35 5.54 -9.88
CA SER A 35 15.79 5.21 -9.93
C SER A 35 16.15 4.12 -8.93
N ASN A 36 15.72 4.27 -7.68
CA ASN A 36 15.96 3.28 -6.63
C ASN A 36 15.23 1.95 -6.91
N ALA A 37 14.00 2.00 -7.36
CA ALA A 37 13.26 0.80 -7.75
C ALA A 37 13.94 0.06 -8.92
N ASN A 38 14.50 0.78 -9.87
CA ASN A 38 15.29 0.19 -10.96
C ASN A 38 16.54 -0.51 -10.46
N LYS A 39 17.26 0.09 -9.51
CA LYS A 39 18.41 -0.55 -8.85
C LYS A 39 17.98 -1.84 -8.14
N VAL A 40 16.88 -1.82 -7.39
CA VAL A 40 16.31 -3.03 -6.77
C VAL A 40 16.01 -4.10 -7.82
N GLY A 41 15.43 -3.71 -8.95
CA GLY A 41 15.14 -4.63 -10.06
C GLY A 41 16.43 -5.28 -10.62
N ASN A 42 17.49 -4.50 -10.79
CA ASN A 42 18.78 -5.04 -11.20
C ASN A 42 19.39 -6.00 -10.15
N VAL A 43 19.21 -5.71 -8.86
CA VAL A 43 19.59 -6.66 -7.80
C VAL A 43 18.81 -7.98 -7.97
N PHE A 44 17.50 -7.92 -8.19
CA PHE A 44 16.70 -9.13 -8.40
C PHE A 44 17.19 -9.96 -9.60
N LEU A 45 17.47 -9.32 -10.73
CA LEU A 45 17.99 -9.99 -11.93
C LEU A 45 19.36 -10.63 -11.68
N ASN A 46 20.28 -9.91 -11.01
CA ASN A 46 21.63 -10.41 -10.68
C ASN A 46 21.59 -11.64 -9.77
N HIS A 47 20.54 -11.75 -8.93
CA HIS A 47 20.31 -12.91 -8.07
C HIS A 47 19.36 -13.93 -8.68
N GLY A 48 19.12 -13.85 -9.99
CA GLY A 48 18.41 -14.87 -10.77
C GLY A 48 16.90 -14.90 -10.60
N LEU A 49 16.28 -13.80 -10.16
CA LEU A 49 14.84 -13.62 -10.27
C LEU A 49 14.45 -13.24 -11.70
N LYS A 50 13.30 -13.68 -12.14
CA LYS A 50 12.80 -13.48 -13.51
C LYS A 50 11.29 -13.36 -13.55
N LYS A 51 10.77 -12.94 -14.69
CA LYS A 51 9.31 -12.90 -14.95
C LYS A 51 8.66 -14.23 -14.62
N GLY A 52 7.57 -14.18 -13.87
CA GLY A 52 6.79 -15.34 -13.44
C GLY A 52 7.18 -15.89 -12.07
N ASP A 53 8.36 -15.54 -11.55
CA ASP A 53 8.73 -15.88 -10.16
C ASP A 53 7.79 -15.17 -9.18
N LYS A 54 7.65 -15.73 -7.98
CA LYS A 54 6.83 -15.22 -6.90
C LYS A 54 7.70 -14.81 -5.72
N VAL A 55 7.55 -13.57 -5.25
CA VAL A 55 8.29 -13.01 -4.12
C VAL A 55 7.36 -12.69 -2.96
N LEU A 56 7.62 -13.28 -1.80
CA LEU A 56 6.92 -12.94 -0.57
C LEU A 56 7.62 -11.74 0.08
N ILE A 57 6.87 -10.66 0.28
CA ILE A 57 7.40 -9.39 0.84
C ILE A 57 6.79 -9.15 2.22
N MET A 58 7.63 -9.18 3.26
CA MET A 58 7.27 -8.96 4.67
C MET A 58 8.02 -7.74 5.20
N MET A 59 7.43 -6.57 5.02
CA MET A 59 8.05 -5.27 5.25
C MET A 59 7.16 -4.35 6.08
N PRO A 60 7.75 -3.46 6.91
CA PRO A 60 7.04 -2.35 7.55
C PRO A 60 6.67 -1.25 6.54
N ARG A 61 6.03 -0.19 7.03
CA ARG A 61 5.88 1.06 6.28
C ARG A 61 7.24 1.71 6.13
N ALA A 62 7.80 1.64 4.94
CA ALA A 62 9.11 2.20 4.60
C ALA A 62 9.14 2.62 3.13
N ILE A 63 10.00 3.56 2.77
CA ILE A 63 10.18 4.00 1.39
C ILE A 63 10.60 2.82 0.50
N VAL A 64 11.54 2.02 0.97
CA VAL A 64 12.03 0.84 0.24
C VAL A 64 10.93 -0.18 -0.07
N THR A 65 9.86 -0.26 0.71
CA THR A 65 8.71 -1.13 0.40
C THR A 65 8.06 -0.74 -0.93
N TYR A 66 7.96 0.54 -1.23
CA TYR A 66 7.47 1.02 -2.53
C TYR A 66 8.44 0.66 -3.66
N GLU A 67 9.75 0.81 -3.42
CA GLU A 67 10.81 0.45 -4.40
C GLU A 67 10.73 -1.05 -4.76
N LEU A 68 10.58 -1.93 -3.76
CA LEU A 68 10.45 -3.38 -3.92
C LEU A 68 9.22 -3.75 -4.78
N TYR A 69 8.07 -3.13 -4.52
CA TYR A 69 6.85 -3.40 -5.27
C TYR A 69 6.94 -2.92 -6.72
N ILE A 70 7.48 -1.72 -6.94
CA ILE A 70 7.69 -1.19 -8.30
C ILE A 70 8.65 -2.09 -9.08
N ALA A 71 9.78 -2.49 -8.48
CA ALA A 71 10.77 -3.36 -9.10
C ALA A 71 10.18 -4.72 -9.50
N ALA A 72 9.47 -5.37 -8.58
CA ALA A 72 8.84 -6.66 -8.83
C ALA A 72 7.81 -6.58 -9.97
N LEU A 73 6.89 -5.60 -9.92
CA LEU A 73 5.89 -5.39 -10.96
C LEU A 73 6.51 -5.06 -12.32
N LYS A 74 7.59 -4.26 -12.35
CA LYS A 74 8.29 -3.90 -13.58
C LYS A 74 8.93 -5.12 -14.25
N LEU A 75 9.39 -6.07 -13.47
CA LEU A 75 10.01 -7.32 -13.94
C LEU A 75 8.99 -8.45 -14.16
N GLY A 76 7.71 -8.23 -13.91
CA GLY A 76 6.69 -9.28 -14.01
C GLY A 76 6.87 -10.39 -12.96
N ILE A 77 7.45 -10.04 -11.82
CA ILE A 77 7.56 -10.91 -10.65
C ILE A 77 6.29 -10.70 -9.82
N ALA A 78 5.61 -11.80 -9.50
CA ALA A 78 4.38 -11.74 -8.72
C ALA A 78 4.68 -11.49 -7.24
N ILE A 79 3.98 -10.52 -6.65
CA ILE A 79 4.17 -10.13 -5.24
C ILE A 79 3.18 -10.88 -4.35
N VAL A 80 3.68 -11.41 -3.24
CA VAL A 80 2.87 -12.01 -2.18
C VAL A 80 2.95 -11.11 -0.95
N PRO A 81 2.03 -10.14 -0.80
CA PRO A 81 2.01 -9.26 0.36
C PRO A 81 1.88 -10.05 1.65
N SER A 82 2.75 -9.81 2.61
CA SER A 82 2.79 -10.55 3.88
C SER A 82 2.96 -9.60 5.06
N SER A 83 2.04 -9.70 6.02
CA SER A 83 2.01 -8.85 7.20
C SER A 83 3.16 -9.19 8.16
N GLU A 84 3.73 -8.18 8.82
CA GLU A 84 4.71 -8.33 9.91
C GLU A 84 4.18 -9.17 11.09
N MET A 85 2.86 -9.35 11.17
CA MET A 85 2.23 -10.14 12.23
C MET A 85 2.29 -11.65 11.98
N LEU A 86 2.65 -12.09 10.78
CA LEU A 86 2.76 -13.51 10.44
C LEU A 86 3.89 -14.18 11.23
N ARG A 87 3.67 -15.44 11.53
CA ARG A 87 4.64 -16.28 12.22
C ARG A 87 5.07 -17.43 11.32
N THR A 88 6.09 -18.13 11.71
CA THR A 88 6.69 -19.25 10.94
C THR A 88 5.64 -20.20 10.35
N LYS A 89 4.60 -20.56 11.11
CA LYS A 89 3.53 -21.45 10.62
C LYS A 89 2.76 -20.86 9.42
N ASP A 90 2.47 -19.55 9.50
CA ASP A 90 1.73 -18.85 8.45
C ASP A 90 2.60 -18.68 7.20
N LEU A 91 3.88 -18.40 7.39
CA LEU A 91 4.88 -18.30 6.34
C LEU A 91 5.10 -19.64 5.66
N GLN A 92 5.25 -20.72 6.43
CA GLN A 92 5.37 -22.09 5.89
C GLN A 92 4.23 -22.42 4.93
N TYR A 93 2.99 -22.14 5.35
CA TYR A 93 1.83 -22.41 4.51
C TYR A 93 1.88 -21.61 3.20
N ARG A 94 2.15 -20.30 3.28
CA ARG A 94 2.19 -19.43 2.10
C ARG A 94 3.33 -19.79 1.14
N ILE A 95 4.49 -20.11 1.66
CA ILE A 95 5.67 -20.46 0.88
C ILE A 95 5.41 -21.77 0.11
N THR A 96 4.92 -22.80 0.80
CA THR A 96 4.62 -24.09 0.16
C THR A 96 3.44 -23.97 -0.81
N HIS A 97 2.31 -23.43 -0.36
CA HIS A 97 1.08 -23.33 -1.16
C HIS A 97 1.23 -22.36 -2.34
N GLY A 98 1.93 -21.24 -2.14
CA GLY A 98 2.18 -20.23 -3.16
C GLY A 98 3.31 -20.59 -4.10
N GLU A 99 4.09 -21.63 -3.82
CA GLU A 99 5.32 -21.99 -4.55
C GLU A 99 6.22 -20.75 -4.70
N ILE A 100 6.67 -20.22 -3.55
CA ILE A 100 7.42 -18.97 -3.47
C ILE A 100 8.89 -19.19 -3.86
N ASP A 101 9.42 -18.38 -4.77
CA ASP A 101 10.81 -18.45 -5.24
C ASP A 101 11.78 -17.63 -4.38
N ALA A 102 11.29 -16.54 -3.81
CA ALA A 102 12.12 -15.65 -2.99
C ALA A 102 11.32 -15.01 -1.86
N VAL A 103 12.03 -14.62 -0.81
CA VAL A 103 11.48 -13.85 0.30
C VAL A 103 12.28 -12.57 0.49
N ILE A 104 11.59 -11.50 0.82
CA ILE A 104 12.17 -10.20 1.21
C ILE A 104 11.64 -9.86 2.57
N SER A 105 12.53 -9.59 3.51
CA SER A 105 12.17 -9.31 4.90
C SER A 105 12.96 -8.15 5.46
N PHE A 106 12.32 -7.40 6.33
CA PHE A 106 12.99 -6.47 7.21
C PHE A 106 13.81 -7.25 8.26
N ASP A 107 14.99 -6.74 8.63
CA ASP A 107 15.95 -7.44 9.49
C ASP A 107 15.31 -8.08 10.73
N SER A 108 14.55 -7.32 11.48
CA SER A 108 13.90 -7.79 12.73
C SER A 108 12.90 -8.94 12.54
N LEU A 109 12.47 -9.23 11.30
CA LEU A 109 11.47 -10.25 10.97
C LEU A 109 12.09 -11.53 10.38
N THR A 110 13.38 -11.51 10.05
CA THR A 110 14.06 -12.63 9.36
C THR A 110 14.01 -13.94 10.14
N LYS A 111 13.97 -13.88 11.47
CA LYS A 111 13.88 -15.05 12.36
C LYS A 111 12.63 -15.92 12.11
N GLU A 112 11.55 -15.33 11.62
CA GLU A 112 10.31 -16.04 11.34
C GLU A 112 10.44 -17.03 10.17
N PHE A 113 11.47 -16.87 9.34
CA PHE A 113 11.75 -17.74 8.19
C PHE A 113 12.67 -18.92 8.52
N GLU A 114 13.47 -18.88 9.59
CA GLU A 114 14.54 -19.85 9.88
C GLU A 114 14.06 -21.30 9.98
N ASN A 115 12.83 -21.51 10.42
CA ASN A 115 12.25 -22.85 10.57
C ASN A 115 11.27 -23.22 9.46
N VAL A 116 11.29 -22.51 8.34
CA VAL A 116 10.52 -22.87 7.15
C VAL A 116 11.24 -24.01 6.44
N LYS A 117 10.51 -25.04 5.99
CA LYS A 117 11.10 -26.24 5.36
C LYS A 117 11.89 -25.95 4.11
N GLU A 118 11.44 -24.97 3.34
CA GLU A 118 12.04 -24.55 2.07
C GLU A 118 13.17 -23.52 2.26
N TYR A 119 13.59 -23.21 3.48
CA TYR A 119 14.53 -22.12 3.80
C TYR A 119 15.80 -22.12 2.92
N ASP A 120 16.43 -23.28 2.75
CA ASP A 120 17.66 -23.41 1.98
C ASP A 120 17.45 -23.27 0.45
N GLN A 121 16.22 -23.43 -0.02
CA GLN A 121 15.86 -23.35 -1.43
C GLN A 121 15.44 -21.92 -1.83
N LEU A 122 15.05 -21.11 -0.87
CA LEU A 122 14.58 -19.75 -1.12
C LEU A 122 15.74 -18.80 -1.41
N LYS A 123 15.57 -17.92 -2.40
CA LYS A 123 16.36 -16.70 -2.49
C LYS A 123 15.91 -15.75 -1.38
N LYS A 124 16.84 -15.24 -0.59
CA LYS A 124 16.54 -14.46 0.61
C LYS A 124 17.17 -13.07 0.52
N PHE A 125 16.34 -12.04 0.64
CA PHE A 125 16.77 -10.65 0.61
C PHE A 125 16.41 -9.98 1.93
N ILE A 126 17.36 -9.23 2.49
CA ILE A 126 17.19 -8.51 3.75
C ILE A 126 17.24 -7.00 3.51
N VAL A 127 16.44 -6.28 4.27
CA VAL A 127 16.39 -4.83 4.32
C VAL A 127 16.73 -4.36 5.73
N ALA A 128 17.50 -3.28 5.82
CA ALA A 128 17.94 -2.64 7.05
C ALA A 128 18.74 -3.55 7.98
N GLY A 129 19.57 -4.41 7.43
CA GLY A 129 20.45 -5.28 8.21
C GLY A 129 21.29 -6.22 7.37
N HIS A 130 22.01 -7.09 8.07
CA HIS A 130 22.85 -8.11 7.48
C HIS A 130 22.62 -9.44 8.20
N LYS A 131 22.53 -10.49 7.44
CA LYS A 131 22.39 -11.85 7.96
C LYS A 131 23.07 -12.82 7.02
N GLU A 132 23.72 -13.82 7.56
CA GLU A 132 24.30 -14.92 6.78
C GLU A 132 23.21 -15.54 5.88
N ASP A 133 23.55 -15.92 4.67
CA ASP A 133 22.64 -16.44 3.63
C ASP A 133 21.56 -15.48 3.12
N TRP A 134 21.57 -14.22 3.54
CA TRP A 134 20.67 -13.19 3.04
C TRP A 134 21.41 -12.13 2.24
N VAL A 135 20.83 -11.72 1.13
CA VAL A 135 21.36 -10.65 0.27
C VAL A 135 20.86 -9.31 0.79
N SER A 136 21.76 -8.41 1.20
CA SER A 136 21.40 -7.05 1.60
C SER A 136 20.99 -6.23 0.38
N ILE A 137 19.77 -5.73 0.38
CA ILE A 137 19.25 -4.89 -0.70
C ILE A 137 20.05 -3.58 -0.78
N GLU A 138 20.37 -2.97 0.35
CA GLU A 138 21.12 -1.73 0.41
C GLU A 138 22.53 -1.90 -0.20
N ASP A 139 23.26 -2.92 0.23
CA ASP A 139 24.64 -3.16 -0.25
C ASP A 139 24.68 -3.47 -1.75
N GLU A 140 23.71 -4.24 -2.24
CA GLU A 140 23.66 -4.60 -3.66
C GLU A 140 23.21 -3.43 -4.55
N LYS A 141 22.32 -2.57 -4.04
CA LYS A 141 21.89 -1.35 -4.75
C LYS A 141 23.07 -0.42 -5.10
N GLU A 142 24.10 -0.36 -4.25
CA GLU A 142 25.29 0.47 -4.49
C GLU A 142 26.18 -0.05 -5.63
N LYS A 143 26.01 -1.30 -6.05
CA LYS A 143 26.84 -1.97 -7.05
C LYS A 143 26.20 -2.00 -8.44
N VAL A 144 24.97 -1.54 -8.58
CA VAL A 144 24.19 -1.64 -9.81
C VAL A 144 23.77 -0.27 -10.34
N SER A 145 23.56 -0.17 -11.65
CA SER A 145 22.96 1.01 -12.25
C SER A 145 21.46 1.08 -12.03
N ASP A 146 20.86 2.23 -12.31
CA ASP A 146 19.43 2.43 -12.35
C ASP A 146 18.82 2.27 -13.75
N ASP A 147 19.61 1.82 -14.72
CA ASP A 147 19.12 1.45 -16.04
C ASP A 147 18.50 0.05 -15.97
N LEU A 148 17.18 -0.02 -15.99
CA LEU A 148 16.42 -1.27 -15.92
C LEU A 148 15.40 -1.35 -17.05
N LYS A 149 15.57 -2.33 -17.92
CA LYS A 149 14.55 -2.69 -18.89
C LYS A 149 13.48 -3.54 -18.21
N GLY A 150 12.23 -3.08 -18.23
CA GLY A 150 11.09 -3.87 -17.76
C GLY A 150 10.89 -5.14 -18.59
N ALA A 151 10.28 -6.15 -17.96
CA ALA A 151 9.86 -7.34 -18.66
C ALA A 151 8.65 -7.05 -19.58
N ASP A 152 8.52 -7.81 -20.64
CA ASP A 152 7.34 -7.76 -21.51
C ASP A 152 6.17 -8.45 -20.80
N THR A 153 5.41 -7.68 -20.04
CA THR A 153 4.24 -8.15 -19.28
C THR A 153 2.96 -7.87 -20.05
N THR A 154 2.05 -8.84 -20.03
CA THR A 154 0.69 -8.70 -20.55
C THR A 154 -0.29 -8.36 -19.42
N ARG A 155 -1.49 -7.92 -19.79
CA ARG A 155 -2.55 -7.63 -18.82
C ARG A 155 -2.95 -8.85 -17.97
N ASP A 156 -2.77 -10.06 -18.53
CA ASP A 156 -3.22 -11.31 -17.93
C ASP A 156 -2.12 -12.00 -17.08
N ASP A 157 -0.87 -11.49 -17.13
CA ASP A 157 0.21 -11.99 -16.27
C ASP A 157 -0.10 -11.73 -14.79
N LEU A 158 0.26 -12.70 -13.95
CA LEU A 158 0.09 -12.59 -12.50
C LEU A 158 0.94 -11.43 -11.94
N ALA A 159 0.32 -10.55 -11.17
CA ALA A 159 0.99 -9.43 -10.51
C ALA A 159 0.99 -9.57 -8.99
N ILE A 160 -0.13 -9.95 -8.40
CA ILE A 160 -0.29 -10.05 -6.94
C ILE A 160 -0.97 -11.38 -6.59
N LEU A 161 -0.45 -12.04 -5.55
CA LEU A 161 -1.04 -13.21 -4.92
C LEU A 161 -1.32 -12.89 -3.45
N SER A 162 -2.56 -12.54 -3.13
CA SER A 162 -2.95 -12.12 -1.78
C SER A 162 -3.65 -13.23 -1.01
N TYR A 163 -3.22 -13.46 0.23
CA TYR A 163 -3.85 -14.44 1.11
C TYR A 163 -4.92 -13.79 1.99
N THR A 164 -6.12 -14.39 2.00
CA THR A 164 -7.22 -14.00 2.88
C THR A 164 -7.39 -15.01 4.00
N SER A 165 -7.88 -14.57 5.16
CA SER A 165 -8.36 -15.48 6.21
C SER A 165 -9.61 -16.18 5.69
N GLY A 166 -9.45 -17.43 5.25
CA GLY A 166 -10.59 -18.25 4.83
C GLY A 166 -11.57 -18.50 5.98
N THR A 167 -12.85 -18.49 5.68
CA THR A 167 -13.91 -18.79 6.65
C THR A 167 -13.95 -20.25 7.09
N THR A 168 -13.24 -21.14 6.41
CA THR A 168 -13.35 -22.59 6.55
C THR A 168 -12.00 -23.33 6.69
N GLY A 169 -10.95 -22.71 7.24
CA GLY A 169 -9.68 -23.38 7.44
C GLY A 169 -8.46 -22.57 6.97
N ASN A 170 -7.63 -23.13 6.12
CA ASN A 170 -6.42 -22.48 5.64
C ASN A 170 -6.72 -21.21 4.82
N PRO A 171 -5.84 -20.20 4.84
CA PRO A 171 -5.97 -19.01 4.02
C PRO A 171 -6.12 -19.35 2.53
N LYS A 172 -6.97 -18.61 1.82
CA LYS A 172 -7.13 -18.73 0.38
C LYS A 172 -6.25 -17.71 -0.34
N ALA A 173 -5.68 -18.12 -1.46
CA ALA A 173 -4.90 -17.23 -2.30
C ALA A 173 -5.77 -16.60 -3.39
N VAL A 174 -5.80 -15.29 -3.42
CA VAL A 174 -6.48 -14.49 -4.45
C VAL A 174 -5.44 -13.98 -5.43
N THR A 175 -5.66 -14.18 -6.71
CA THR A 175 -4.76 -13.75 -7.79
C THR A 175 -5.26 -12.48 -8.45
N HIS A 176 -4.36 -11.51 -8.64
CA HIS A 176 -4.61 -10.32 -9.44
C HIS A 176 -3.59 -10.21 -10.56
N SER A 177 -4.07 -9.91 -11.75
CA SER A 177 -3.23 -9.67 -12.93
C SER A 177 -2.74 -8.24 -13.00
N HIS A 178 -1.79 -7.97 -13.91
CA HIS A 178 -1.37 -6.59 -14.21
C HIS A 178 -2.53 -5.73 -14.70
N GLY A 179 -3.48 -6.31 -15.44
CA GLY A 179 -4.69 -5.62 -15.89
C GLY A 179 -5.60 -5.15 -14.77
N TRP A 180 -5.64 -5.91 -13.66
CA TRP A 180 -6.39 -5.50 -12.47
C TRP A 180 -5.89 -4.16 -11.91
N GLY A 181 -4.57 -3.98 -11.82
CA GLY A 181 -3.99 -2.72 -11.32
C GLY A 181 -4.41 -1.52 -12.16
N TYR A 182 -4.44 -1.64 -13.47
CA TYR A 182 -4.92 -0.59 -14.38
C TYR A 182 -6.42 -0.31 -14.18
N ALA A 183 -7.25 -1.36 -14.11
CA ALA A 183 -8.68 -1.20 -13.86
C ALA A 183 -8.96 -0.52 -12.51
N HIS A 184 -8.22 -0.89 -11.45
CA HIS A 184 -8.30 -0.25 -10.15
C HIS A 184 -8.07 1.26 -10.23
N LEU A 185 -7.05 1.70 -11.01
CA LEU A 185 -6.73 3.13 -11.18
C LEU A 185 -7.85 3.91 -11.89
N GLN A 186 -8.69 3.25 -12.66
CA GLN A 186 -9.86 3.91 -13.31
C GLN A 186 -11.05 4.06 -12.36
N MET A 187 -11.06 3.38 -11.23
CA MET A 187 -12.21 3.28 -10.33
C MET A 187 -11.99 4.00 -8.99
N ALA A 188 -11.40 3.35 -8.03
CA ALA A 188 -11.32 3.80 -6.64
C ALA A 188 -10.62 5.16 -6.47
N PRO A 189 -9.44 5.42 -7.03
CA PRO A 189 -8.75 6.69 -6.83
C PRO A 189 -9.49 7.88 -7.43
N LYS A 190 -10.18 7.70 -8.56
CA LYS A 190 -10.91 8.79 -9.24
C LYS A 190 -12.26 9.10 -8.58
N HIS A 191 -13.05 8.07 -8.31
CA HIS A 191 -14.46 8.22 -7.98
C HIS A 191 -14.75 8.20 -6.48
N TRP A 192 -13.87 7.60 -5.69
CA TRP A 192 -14.09 7.44 -4.26
C TRP A 192 -13.03 8.15 -3.41
N LEU A 193 -11.74 7.87 -3.61
CA LEU A 193 -10.67 8.64 -2.97
C LEU A 193 -10.65 10.08 -3.47
N CYS A 194 -11.07 10.31 -4.71
CA CYS A 194 -11.09 11.63 -5.37
C CYS A 194 -9.72 12.30 -5.36
N ILE A 195 -8.68 11.51 -5.59
CA ILE A 195 -7.30 11.98 -5.63
C ILE A 195 -7.11 12.89 -6.84
N GLN A 196 -6.58 14.07 -6.59
CA GLN A 196 -6.11 15.00 -7.60
C GLN A 196 -4.59 14.89 -7.73
N GLU A 197 -4.08 15.22 -8.91
CA GLU A 197 -2.64 15.32 -9.09
C GLU A 197 -2.06 16.37 -8.14
N ASN A 198 -0.93 16.02 -7.49
CA ASN A 198 -0.27 16.80 -6.45
C ASN A 198 -0.95 16.83 -5.07
N ASP A 199 -2.04 16.12 -4.86
CA ASP A 199 -2.56 15.93 -3.50
C ASP A 199 -1.51 15.24 -2.61
N LEU A 200 -1.53 15.59 -1.34
CA LEU A 200 -0.88 14.81 -0.28
C LEU A 200 -1.90 13.83 0.29
N VAL A 201 -1.67 12.55 0.08
CA VAL A 201 -2.63 11.48 0.40
C VAL A 201 -2.09 10.62 1.53
N TRP A 202 -2.86 10.49 2.59
CA TRP A 202 -2.57 9.57 3.68
C TRP A 202 -3.57 8.41 3.69
N ALA A 203 -3.09 7.23 3.31
CA ALA A 203 -3.83 5.98 3.46
C ALA A 203 -3.10 5.11 4.49
N THR A 204 -3.78 4.77 5.58
CA THR A 204 -3.14 4.21 6.79
C THR A 204 -2.93 2.70 6.76
N ALA A 205 -3.44 2.00 5.75
CA ALA A 205 -3.24 0.56 5.62
C ALA A 205 -1.75 0.19 5.71
N ALA A 206 -1.45 -0.94 6.36
CA ALA A 206 -0.09 -1.44 6.48
C ALA A 206 0.30 -2.33 5.28
N PRO A 207 1.58 -2.37 4.89
CA PRO A 207 2.09 -3.37 3.96
C PRO A 207 1.75 -4.79 4.43
N GLY A 208 1.58 -5.70 3.46
CA GLY A 208 1.16 -7.07 3.76
C GLY A 208 -0.34 -7.32 3.66
N TRP A 209 -1.12 -6.26 3.51
CA TRP A 209 -2.55 -6.32 3.21
C TRP A 209 -2.82 -5.88 1.77
N GLN A 210 -3.80 -6.50 1.11
CA GLN A 210 -4.22 -6.08 -0.24
C GLN A 210 -4.65 -4.60 -0.26
N LYS A 211 -5.26 -4.11 0.82
CA LYS A 211 -5.66 -2.72 0.97
C LYS A 211 -4.48 -1.74 0.83
N TRP A 212 -3.27 -2.13 1.24
CA TRP A 212 -2.08 -1.32 1.04
C TRP A 212 -1.73 -1.17 -0.45
N VAL A 213 -1.85 -2.27 -1.20
CA VAL A 213 -1.64 -2.23 -2.66
C VAL A 213 -2.63 -1.28 -3.33
N TRP A 214 -3.89 -1.28 -2.87
CA TRP A 214 -4.92 -0.41 -3.44
C TRP A 214 -4.68 1.06 -3.16
N SER A 215 -4.63 1.43 -1.88
CA SER A 215 -4.75 2.82 -1.45
C SER A 215 -3.38 3.50 -1.30
N PRO A 216 -2.49 3.08 -0.38
CA PRO A 216 -1.20 3.74 -0.23
C PRO A 216 -0.30 3.66 -1.47
N PHE A 217 -0.34 2.54 -2.19
CA PHE A 217 0.60 2.30 -3.28
C PHE A 217 0.02 2.72 -4.64
N LEU A 218 -0.86 1.90 -5.22
CA LEU A 218 -1.32 2.12 -6.60
C LEU A 218 -2.14 3.40 -6.76
N SER A 219 -3.11 3.64 -5.86
CA SER A 219 -3.99 4.81 -6.00
C SER A 219 -3.24 6.12 -5.91
N VAL A 220 -2.30 6.23 -4.98
CA VAL A 220 -1.57 7.48 -4.79
C VAL A 220 -0.57 7.70 -5.91
N LEU A 221 0.32 6.74 -6.11
CA LEU A 221 1.40 6.91 -7.08
C LEU A 221 0.91 6.90 -8.53
N GLY A 222 -0.11 6.09 -8.84
CA GLY A 222 -0.69 6.03 -10.18
C GLY A 222 -1.50 7.26 -10.59
N MET A 223 -1.89 8.10 -9.62
CA MET A 223 -2.55 9.38 -9.86
C MET A 223 -1.60 10.59 -9.84
N GLY A 224 -0.31 10.38 -9.64
CA GLY A 224 0.69 11.46 -9.55
C GLY A 224 0.60 12.30 -8.28
N ALA A 225 0.00 11.74 -7.25
CA ALA A 225 -0.08 12.35 -5.92
C ALA A 225 1.13 11.97 -5.06
N THR A 226 1.28 12.59 -3.91
CA THR A 226 2.33 12.32 -2.94
C THR A 226 1.77 11.42 -1.83
N ALA A 227 2.40 10.28 -1.56
CA ALA A 227 2.05 9.42 -0.44
C ALA A 227 2.64 10.00 0.87
N PHE A 228 1.78 10.30 1.84
CA PHE A 228 2.21 10.51 3.20
C PHE A 228 2.31 9.16 3.91
N VAL A 229 3.50 8.82 4.39
CA VAL A 229 3.80 7.52 5.01
C VAL A 229 4.21 7.78 6.46
N TYR A 230 3.37 7.42 7.39
CA TYR A 230 3.66 7.51 8.82
C TYR A 230 3.94 6.12 9.40
N ASN A 231 5.16 5.90 9.88
CA ASN A 231 5.59 4.66 10.52
C ASN A 231 5.63 4.79 12.06
N GLY A 232 4.57 5.36 12.61
CA GLY A 232 4.35 5.43 14.06
C GLY A 232 3.13 4.62 14.48
N ARG A 233 2.97 4.47 15.78
CA ARG A 233 1.76 3.86 16.34
C ARG A 233 0.57 4.81 16.18
N PHE A 234 -0.59 4.22 15.98
CA PHE A 234 -1.83 4.99 15.95
C PHE A 234 -2.08 5.65 17.32
N HIS A 235 -2.28 6.96 17.29
CA HIS A 235 -2.76 7.75 18.40
C HIS A 235 -3.69 8.84 17.84
N PRO A 236 -4.91 9.00 18.32
CA PRO A 236 -5.90 9.85 17.67
C PRO A 236 -5.51 11.33 17.61
N GLU A 237 -4.90 11.88 18.67
CA GLU A 237 -4.41 13.26 18.69
C GLU A 237 -3.27 13.43 17.67
N THR A 238 -2.30 12.52 17.67
CA THR A 238 -1.18 12.55 16.72
C THR A 238 -1.68 12.52 15.27
N TYR A 239 -2.71 11.72 14.98
CA TYR A 239 -3.28 11.69 13.62
C TYR A 239 -3.89 13.02 13.23
N LEU A 240 -4.66 13.68 14.12
CA LEU A 240 -5.22 15.00 13.82
C LEU A 240 -4.13 16.08 13.69
N GLU A 241 -3.08 16.03 14.51
CA GLU A 241 -1.91 16.90 14.39
C GLU A 241 -1.20 16.72 13.05
N LEU A 242 -0.98 15.47 12.62
CA LEU A 242 -0.35 15.17 11.33
C LEU A 242 -1.21 15.64 10.15
N LEU A 243 -2.53 15.42 10.20
CA LEU A 243 -3.47 15.91 9.19
C LEU A 243 -3.37 17.43 9.03
N GLN A 244 -3.35 18.14 10.12
CA GLN A 244 -3.23 19.60 10.15
C GLN A 244 -1.84 20.08 9.70
N ASN A 245 -0.78 19.58 10.34
CA ASN A 245 0.58 20.10 10.17
C ASN A 245 1.14 19.82 8.77
N TYR A 246 0.77 18.71 8.16
CA TYR A 246 1.16 18.36 6.79
C TYR A 246 0.16 18.83 5.74
N GLN A 247 -0.97 19.40 6.15
CA GLN A 247 -2.02 19.85 5.24
C GLN A 247 -2.49 18.74 4.30
N ILE A 248 -2.78 17.57 4.88
CA ILE A 248 -3.21 16.37 4.13
C ILE A 248 -4.50 16.68 3.36
N ASN A 249 -4.52 16.29 2.09
CA ASN A 249 -5.65 16.54 1.18
C ASN A 249 -6.66 15.39 1.14
N VAL A 250 -6.17 14.16 1.24
CA VAL A 250 -6.99 12.94 1.19
C VAL A 250 -6.61 12.01 2.33
N LEU A 251 -7.59 11.57 3.10
CA LEU A 251 -7.41 10.58 4.16
C LEU A 251 -8.21 9.32 3.87
N CYS A 252 -7.53 8.17 3.89
CA CYS A 252 -8.16 6.85 3.84
C CYS A 252 -7.71 6.03 5.04
N CYS A 253 -8.56 5.90 6.05
CA CYS A 253 -8.26 5.09 7.22
C CYS A 253 -9.45 4.22 7.63
N THR A 254 -9.23 3.35 8.61
CA THR A 254 -10.27 2.41 9.06
C THR A 254 -11.38 3.13 9.85
N PRO A 255 -12.60 2.58 9.89
CA PRO A 255 -13.67 3.10 10.75
C PRO A 255 -13.26 3.16 12.23
N THR A 256 -12.43 2.23 12.68
CA THR A 256 -11.92 2.22 14.05
C THR A 256 -11.02 3.43 14.33
N GLU A 257 -10.10 3.79 13.43
CA GLU A 257 -9.24 4.98 13.55
C GLU A 257 -10.09 6.26 13.58
N TYR A 258 -11.04 6.38 12.66
CA TYR A 258 -11.99 7.52 12.65
C TYR A 258 -12.79 7.63 13.94
N ARG A 259 -13.30 6.51 14.44
CA ARG A 259 -14.08 6.49 15.68
C ARG A 259 -13.28 6.96 16.90
N MET A 260 -12.00 6.60 16.96
CA MET A 260 -11.13 7.04 18.04
C MET A 260 -10.81 8.54 17.94
N MET A 261 -10.57 9.06 16.74
CA MET A 261 -10.41 10.51 16.51
C MET A 261 -11.70 11.27 16.86
N ALA A 262 -12.86 10.79 16.42
CA ALA A 262 -14.15 11.44 16.66
C ALA A 262 -14.57 11.52 18.14
N LYS A 263 -13.97 10.70 19.00
CA LYS A 263 -14.23 10.70 20.46
C LYS A 263 -13.41 11.70 21.25
N LEU A 264 -12.47 12.38 20.64
CA LEU A 264 -11.68 13.37 21.33
C LEU A 264 -12.55 14.56 21.75
N SER A 265 -12.27 15.12 22.94
CA SER A 265 -13.09 16.16 23.55
C SER A 265 -12.85 17.56 22.98
N HIS A 266 -11.79 17.78 22.22
CA HIS A 266 -11.37 19.11 21.76
C HIS A 266 -11.09 19.12 20.26
N LEU A 267 -12.02 18.62 19.46
CA LEU A 267 -11.89 18.56 18.00
C LEU A 267 -11.80 19.94 17.36
N GLU A 268 -12.42 20.95 17.96
CA GLU A 268 -12.44 22.35 17.48
C GLU A 268 -11.06 23.03 17.48
N GLN A 269 -10.08 22.45 18.15
CA GLN A 269 -8.70 23.00 18.15
C GLN A 269 -7.91 22.64 16.88
N TYR A 270 -8.39 21.67 16.09
CA TYR A 270 -7.72 21.24 14.87
C TYR A 270 -8.31 21.91 13.63
N ASN A 271 -7.45 22.34 12.72
CA ASN A 271 -7.85 22.87 11.43
C ASN A 271 -7.52 21.86 10.31
N LEU A 272 -8.54 21.30 9.68
CA LEU A 272 -8.41 20.35 8.58
C LEU A 272 -8.94 20.92 7.24
N GLU A 273 -8.82 22.22 7.01
CA GLU A 273 -9.34 22.89 5.81
C GLU A 273 -8.77 22.38 4.48
N HIS A 274 -7.56 21.80 4.51
CA HIS A 274 -6.93 21.19 3.33
C HIS A 274 -7.47 19.81 2.98
N LEU A 275 -8.16 19.16 3.93
CA LEU A 275 -8.70 17.81 3.74
C LEU A 275 -9.99 17.87 2.93
N HIS A 276 -9.91 17.63 1.62
CA HIS A 276 -11.08 17.67 0.74
C HIS A 276 -11.76 16.32 0.54
N SER A 277 -11.11 15.21 0.92
CA SER A 277 -11.66 13.86 0.80
C SER A 277 -11.26 13.00 2.00
N ALA A 278 -12.26 12.42 2.66
CA ALA A 278 -12.09 11.51 3.78
C ALA A 278 -12.94 10.25 3.52
N VAL A 279 -12.31 9.10 3.48
CA VAL A 279 -12.97 7.83 3.14
C VAL A 279 -12.58 6.71 4.09
N SER A 280 -13.45 5.73 4.22
CA SER A 280 -13.26 4.57 5.07
C SER A 280 -13.79 3.30 4.41
N ALA A 281 -13.17 2.17 4.65
CA ALA A 281 -13.62 0.86 4.20
C ALA A 281 -13.05 -0.26 5.09
N GLY A 282 -13.68 -1.43 5.02
CA GLY A 282 -13.24 -2.63 5.72
C GLY A 282 -14.15 -3.04 6.88
N GLU A 283 -14.81 -2.08 7.52
CA GLU A 283 -15.80 -2.26 8.57
C GLU A 283 -16.94 -1.26 8.34
N PRO A 284 -18.14 -1.46 8.93
CA PRO A 284 -19.21 -0.46 8.83
C PRO A 284 -18.82 0.88 9.49
N LEU A 285 -19.07 1.97 8.79
CA LEU A 285 -18.80 3.32 9.29
C LEU A 285 -19.94 3.77 10.23
N ASN A 286 -19.59 4.21 11.43
CA ASN A 286 -20.57 4.65 12.43
C ASN A 286 -21.11 6.04 12.11
N ARG A 287 -22.42 6.23 12.37
CA ARG A 287 -23.09 7.53 12.24
C ARG A 287 -22.40 8.65 13.01
N GLU A 288 -22.02 8.39 14.26
CA GLU A 288 -21.34 9.36 15.11
C GLU A 288 -20.07 9.94 14.46
N VAL A 289 -19.29 9.11 13.80
CA VAL A 289 -18.07 9.55 13.06
C VAL A 289 -18.43 10.57 11.99
N VAL A 290 -19.42 10.25 11.16
CA VAL A 290 -19.86 11.13 10.06
C VAL A 290 -20.36 12.47 10.62
N GLU A 291 -21.16 12.44 11.69
CA GLU A 291 -21.70 13.65 12.33
C GLU A 291 -20.62 14.52 12.98
N GLN A 292 -19.65 13.92 13.70
CA GLN A 292 -18.56 14.66 14.35
C GLN A 292 -17.63 15.32 13.33
N PHE A 293 -17.19 14.59 12.31
CA PHE A 293 -16.34 15.17 11.26
C PHE A 293 -17.06 16.24 10.46
N LYS A 294 -18.36 16.07 10.19
CA LYS A 294 -19.16 17.08 9.51
C LYS A 294 -19.33 18.34 10.35
N ARG A 295 -19.57 18.19 11.66
CA ARG A 295 -19.78 19.30 12.60
C ARG A 295 -18.52 20.13 12.81
N HIS A 296 -17.39 19.48 13.07
CA HIS A 296 -16.15 20.15 13.48
C HIS A 296 -15.28 20.58 12.31
N PHE A 297 -15.27 19.81 11.21
CA PHE A 297 -14.36 20.04 10.08
C PHE A 297 -15.09 20.34 8.77
N ASN A 298 -16.42 20.30 8.76
CA ASN A 298 -17.23 20.37 7.54
C ASN A 298 -16.88 19.28 6.48
N ILE A 299 -16.37 18.15 6.92
CA ILE A 299 -15.95 17.02 6.08
C ILE A 299 -16.96 15.88 6.22
N THR A 300 -17.41 15.34 5.10
CA THR A 300 -18.21 14.12 5.07
C THR A 300 -17.30 12.92 4.89
N VAL A 301 -17.18 12.09 5.94
CA VAL A 301 -16.49 10.79 5.82
C VAL A 301 -17.38 9.82 5.05
N ARG A 302 -16.86 9.26 3.98
CA ARG A 302 -17.61 8.42 3.04
C ARG A 302 -17.21 6.95 3.16
N ASP A 303 -18.19 6.09 3.30
CA ASP A 303 -17.98 4.64 3.38
C ASP A 303 -17.76 4.03 2.00
N GLY A 304 -17.14 2.85 1.97
CA GLY A 304 -16.96 2.07 0.76
C GLY A 304 -16.75 0.59 1.06
N TYR A 305 -17.13 -0.24 0.12
CA TYR A 305 -17.02 -1.69 0.18
C TYR A 305 -16.22 -2.25 -0.98
N GLY A 306 -15.30 -3.12 -0.63
CA GLY A 306 -14.52 -3.94 -1.54
C GLY A 306 -13.96 -5.13 -0.79
N GLN A 307 -13.39 -6.08 -1.51
CA GLN A 307 -12.79 -7.29 -0.96
C GLN A 307 -11.42 -7.52 -1.59
N THR A 308 -10.63 -8.41 -0.98
CA THR A 308 -9.34 -8.83 -1.57
C THR A 308 -9.52 -9.37 -2.99
N GLU A 309 -10.64 -10.04 -3.24
CA GLU A 309 -11.01 -10.65 -4.53
C GLU A 309 -11.38 -9.63 -5.62
N SER A 310 -11.57 -8.36 -5.24
CA SER A 310 -12.01 -7.32 -6.17
C SER A 310 -11.14 -6.06 -6.08
N THR A 311 -11.72 -4.93 -6.29
CA THR A 311 -11.30 -3.60 -5.87
C THR A 311 -12.44 -2.99 -5.07
N LEU A 312 -12.53 -1.67 -4.94
CA LEU A 312 -13.70 -1.02 -4.42
C LEU A 312 -14.87 -1.19 -5.41
N LEU A 313 -15.96 -1.77 -4.95
CA LEU A 313 -17.15 -2.05 -5.76
C LEU A 313 -18.27 -1.08 -5.50
N ILE A 314 -18.48 -0.71 -4.24
CA ILE A 314 -19.58 0.14 -3.77
C ILE A 314 -18.99 1.24 -2.90
N GLY A 315 -19.53 2.44 -2.98
CA GLY A 315 -19.12 3.55 -2.14
C GLY A 315 -19.98 4.79 -2.32
N PHE A 316 -19.80 5.74 -1.41
CA PHE A 316 -20.36 7.07 -1.59
C PHE A 316 -19.43 7.92 -2.44
N LEU A 317 -19.92 8.38 -3.57
CA LEU A 317 -19.20 9.34 -4.42
C LEU A 317 -19.19 10.72 -3.75
N LYS A 318 -18.27 11.60 -4.17
CA LYS A 318 -18.04 12.91 -3.53
C LYS A 318 -19.30 13.76 -3.38
N ASP A 319 -20.17 13.75 -4.39
CA ASP A 319 -21.37 14.58 -4.44
C ASP A 319 -22.66 13.84 -4.00
N THR A 320 -22.50 12.68 -3.35
CA THR A 320 -23.63 11.89 -2.86
C THR A 320 -23.76 12.06 -1.37
N GLU A 321 -24.97 12.47 -0.89
CA GLU A 321 -25.24 12.48 0.54
C GLU A 321 -25.24 11.04 1.11
N PRO A 322 -24.43 10.78 2.15
CA PRO A 322 -24.41 9.47 2.79
C PRO A 322 -25.77 9.15 3.41
N ARG A 323 -26.32 7.98 3.08
CA ARG A 323 -27.47 7.43 3.79
C ARG A 323 -26.98 6.48 4.87
N MET A 324 -27.34 6.78 6.11
CA MET A 324 -26.95 5.96 7.24
C MET A 324 -27.41 4.51 7.08
N GLY A 325 -26.48 3.57 7.34
CA GLY A 325 -26.75 2.13 7.16
C GLY A 325 -26.60 1.63 5.71
N SER A 326 -26.20 2.50 4.78
CA SER A 326 -25.86 2.12 3.41
C SER A 326 -24.37 2.29 3.18
N MET A 327 -23.77 1.48 2.32
CA MET A 327 -22.38 1.62 1.85
C MET A 327 -22.27 2.45 0.56
N GLY A 328 -23.39 2.96 0.01
CA GLY A 328 -23.41 3.76 -1.21
C GLY A 328 -23.96 3.01 -2.43
N LYS A 329 -23.42 3.31 -3.59
CA LYS A 329 -23.78 2.75 -4.89
C LYS A 329 -22.58 2.12 -5.57
N GLY A 330 -22.82 1.35 -6.63
CA GLY A 330 -21.75 0.84 -7.49
C GLY A 330 -20.81 1.96 -7.97
N ILE A 331 -19.53 1.76 -7.82
CA ILE A 331 -18.52 2.69 -8.34
C ILE A 331 -18.55 2.64 -9.87
N PRO A 332 -18.42 3.78 -10.57
CA PRO A 332 -18.33 3.78 -12.03
C PRO A 332 -17.27 2.81 -12.53
N GLY A 333 -17.66 1.94 -13.46
CA GLY A 333 -16.82 0.83 -13.95
C GLY A 333 -17.00 -0.50 -13.22
N SER A 334 -17.74 -0.53 -12.07
CA SER A 334 -18.15 -1.78 -11.45
C SER A 334 -19.51 -2.24 -11.96
N PHE A 335 -19.66 -3.54 -12.18
CA PHE A 335 -20.96 -4.17 -12.48
C PHE A 335 -21.47 -4.84 -11.20
N VAL A 336 -22.14 -4.07 -10.36
CA VAL A 336 -22.82 -4.56 -9.16
C VAL A 336 -24.32 -4.54 -9.45
N THR A 337 -24.94 -5.71 -9.46
CA THR A 337 -26.39 -5.90 -9.61
C THR A 337 -27.05 -6.13 -8.27
#